data_0f4e564afe1368e20c3a63df0e296ca7
#
_entry.id   0f4e564afe1368e20c3a63df0e296ca7
#
_cell.length_a   1.000
_cell.length_b   1.000
_cell.length_c   1.000
_cell.angle_alpha   90.00
_cell.angle_beta   90.00
_cell.angle_gamma   90.00
#
_symmetry.space_group_name_H-M   'P 1'
#
loop_
_entity.id
_entity.type
_entity.pdbx_description
1 polymer ?
#
loop_
_entity_poly.entity_id
_entity_poly.type
_entity_poly.pdbx_seq_one_letter_code
_entity_poly.pdbx_strand_id
1 'polypeptide(L)'
;MALDGEYEPSPSQWVRDQVEEYESSGGTRANTLRDSGIPIVIFTTRGPRTGKIRKTPVMRVEHDGQYALVASKGGAPDNPQWYYNLVAYPDDVELQDGPEPFEVEVRQLSGDEYEQWWERAVAVFPPYAEYKTKTDRQIPVFLATRKAD
;
A
#
# COMPACT_ATOMS: atom_id res chain seq x y z
N MET A 1 -3.33 7.63 15.57
CA MET A 1 -2.54 8.87 15.64
C MET A 1 -1.82 9.09 14.33
N ALA A 2 -1.88 10.29 13.79
CA ALA A 2 -1.25 10.58 12.51
C ALA A 2 0.27 10.65 12.64
N LEU A 3 0.99 10.25 11.59
CA LEU A 3 2.43 10.40 11.54
C LEU A 3 2.80 11.88 11.50
N ASP A 4 3.79 12.27 12.31
CA ASP A 4 4.28 13.63 12.34
C ASP A 4 5.28 13.86 11.20
N GLY A 5 5.13 14.96 10.49
CA GLY A 5 6.05 15.33 9.43
C GLY A 5 5.37 16.12 8.34
N GLU A 6 6.18 16.69 7.46
CA GLU A 6 5.67 17.42 6.31
C GLU A 6 5.17 16.44 5.26
N TYR A 7 3.95 16.65 4.78
CA TYR A 7 3.39 15.83 3.72
C TYR A 7 3.94 16.28 2.36
N GLU A 8 4.51 15.33 1.61
CA GLU A 8 4.96 15.58 0.25
C GLU A 8 4.01 14.84 -0.72
N PRO A 9 3.15 15.57 -1.44
CA PRO A 9 2.22 14.93 -2.37
C PRO A 9 2.95 14.20 -3.51
N SER A 10 2.29 13.18 -4.05
CA SER A 10 2.80 12.46 -5.21
C SER A 10 2.99 13.40 -6.40
N PRO A 11 4.02 13.22 -7.23
CA PRO A 11 4.15 13.98 -8.47
C PRO A 11 3.06 13.63 -9.50
N SER A 12 2.36 12.51 -9.32
CA SER A 12 1.26 12.11 -10.19
C SER A 12 -0.04 12.76 -9.74
N GLN A 13 -0.66 13.55 -10.62
CA GLN A 13 -1.88 14.28 -10.28
C GLN A 13 -3.05 13.35 -9.93
N TRP A 14 -3.22 12.25 -10.67
CA TRP A 14 -4.34 11.36 -10.39
C TRP A 14 -4.20 10.69 -9.03
N VAL A 15 -2.96 10.42 -8.59
CA VAL A 15 -2.71 9.88 -7.25
C VAL A 15 -3.05 10.91 -6.19
N ARG A 16 -2.61 12.17 -6.37
CA ARG A 16 -2.93 13.27 -5.43
C ARG A 16 -4.44 13.44 -5.29
N ASP A 17 -5.13 13.45 -6.42
CA ASP A 17 -6.59 13.66 -6.43
C ASP A 17 -7.30 12.49 -5.74
N GLN A 18 -6.86 11.26 -5.99
CA GLN A 18 -7.45 10.09 -5.36
C GLN A 18 -7.25 10.10 -3.85
N VAL A 19 -6.04 10.40 -3.39
CA VAL A 19 -5.74 10.47 -1.96
C VAL A 19 -6.60 11.54 -1.28
N GLU A 20 -6.64 12.74 -1.87
CA GLU A 20 -7.40 13.85 -1.31
C GLU A 20 -8.89 13.54 -1.21
N GLU A 21 -9.47 13.00 -2.27
CA GLU A 21 -10.88 12.68 -2.28
C GLU A 21 -11.23 11.51 -1.36
N TYR A 22 -10.35 10.51 -1.30
CA TYR A 22 -10.54 9.40 -0.38
C TYR A 22 -10.55 9.91 1.07
N GLU A 23 -9.53 10.69 1.43
CA GLU A 23 -9.42 11.19 2.81
C GLU A 23 -10.55 12.14 3.19
N SER A 24 -10.88 13.07 2.31
CA SER A 24 -11.93 14.06 2.62
C SER A 24 -13.32 13.45 2.72
N SER A 25 -13.56 12.32 2.05
CA SER A 25 -14.85 11.63 2.07
C SER A 25 -14.93 10.50 3.10
N GLY A 26 -13.84 10.25 3.86
CA GLY A 26 -13.79 9.14 4.79
C GLY A 26 -13.88 7.78 4.11
N GLY A 27 -13.31 7.68 2.91
CA GLY A 27 -13.30 6.44 2.15
C GLY A 27 -14.57 6.11 1.41
N THR A 28 -15.53 7.05 1.35
CA THR A 28 -16.79 6.80 0.62
C THR A 28 -16.68 7.11 -0.87
N ARG A 29 -15.68 7.88 -1.28
CA ARG A 29 -15.40 8.19 -2.68
C ARG A 29 -13.95 7.92 -2.99
N ALA A 30 -13.62 7.78 -4.29
CA ALA A 30 -12.27 7.48 -4.77
C ALA A 30 -11.68 6.21 -4.12
N ASN A 31 -12.54 5.27 -3.76
CA ASN A 31 -12.16 4.06 -3.03
C ASN A 31 -11.94 2.85 -3.94
N THR A 32 -11.84 3.08 -5.25
CA THR A 32 -11.52 2.04 -6.22
C THR A 32 -10.42 2.52 -7.15
N LEU A 33 -9.72 1.56 -7.76
CA LEU A 33 -8.72 1.89 -8.78
C LEU A 33 -9.44 2.36 -10.04
N ARG A 34 -9.48 3.70 -10.25
CA ARG A 34 -10.12 4.33 -11.40
C ARG A 34 -11.49 3.69 -11.67
N ASP A 35 -11.75 3.24 -12.92
CA ASP A 35 -13.04 2.67 -13.32
C ASP A 35 -13.10 1.15 -13.17
N SER A 36 -12.11 0.53 -12.53
CA SER A 36 -12.04 -0.92 -12.41
C SER A 36 -13.06 -1.52 -11.44
N GLY A 37 -13.55 -0.73 -10.50
CA GLY A 37 -14.38 -1.23 -9.40
C GLY A 37 -13.62 -1.97 -8.32
N ILE A 38 -12.28 -2.09 -8.44
CA ILE A 38 -11.44 -2.81 -7.48
C ILE A 38 -11.12 -1.89 -6.30
N PRO A 39 -11.44 -2.29 -5.06
CA PRO A 39 -11.21 -1.44 -3.89
C PRO A 39 -9.71 -1.17 -3.64
N ILE A 40 -9.43 0.03 -3.16
CA ILE A 40 -8.10 0.43 -2.72
C ILE A 40 -8.13 0.88 -1.26
N VAL A 41 -6.94 0.92 -0.66
CA VAL A 41 -6.73 1.57 0.63
C VAL A 41 -5.63 2.60 0.47
N ILE A 42 -5.55 3.54 1.41
CA ILE A 42 -4.46 4.53 1.42
C ILE A 42 -3.50 4.14 2.54
N PHE A 43 -2.21 4.06 2.23
CA PHE A 43 -1.22 3.87 3.28
C PHE A 43 -0.23 5.04 3.29
N THR A 44 0.22 5.38 4.49
CA THR A 44 1.08 6.52 4.76
C THR A 44 2.42 6.03 5.26
N THR A 45 3.49 6.52 4.66
CA THR A 45 4.86 6.12 4.98
C THR A 45 5.74 7.34 5.17
N ARG A 46 6.95 7.11 5.69
CA ARG A 46 7.96 8.16 5.86
C ARG A 46 9.10 7.94 4.89
N GLY A 47 9.48 8.99 4.15
CA GLY A 47 10.61 8.93 3.23
C GLY A 47 11.93 8.84 3.99
N PRO A 48 12.85 7.91 3.59
CA PRO A 48 14.07 7.67 4.35
C PRO A 48 15.12 8.79 4.26
N ARG A 49 15.05 9.63 3.23
CA ARG A 49 16.02 10.71 3.05
C ARG A 49 15.56 12.03 3.61
N THR A 50 14.28 12.34 3.47
CA THR A 50 13.75 13.66 3.83
C THR A 50 12.95 13.65 5.13
N GLY A 51 12.51 12.47 5.59
CA GLY A 51 11.58 12.37 6.71
C GLY A 51 10.16 12.81 6.37
N LYS A 52 9.90 13.16 5.12
CA LYS A 52 8.58 13.64 4.70
C LYS A 52 7.57 12.50 4.60
N ILE A 53 6.32 12.84 4.83
CA ILE A 53 5.21 11.88 4.80
C ILE A 53 4.72 11.71 3.37
N ARG A 54 4.55 10.45 2.94
CA ARG A 54 4.04 10.09 1.62
C ARG A 54 2.78 9.27 1.79
N LYS A 55 1.81 9.45 0.89
CA LYS A 55 0.56 8.69 0.89
C LYS A 55 0.36 8.02 -0.45
N THR A 56 -0.02 6.74 -0.43
CA THR A 56 -0.10 5.93 -1.64
C THR A 56 -1.36 5.08 -1.63
N PRO A 57 -2.16 5.11 -2.71
CA PRO A 57 -3.24 4.15 -2.87
C PRO A 57 -2.69 2.80 -3.35
N VAL A 58 -3.19 1.72 -2.78
CA VAL A 58 -2.84 0.35 -3.22
C VAL A 58 -4.10 -0.50 -3.21
N MET A 59 -4.07 -1.61 -3.95
CA MET A 59 -5.20 -2.54 -3.96
C MET A 59 -5.47 -3.04 -2.54
N ARG A 60 -6.75 -3.12 -2.18
CA ARG A 60 -7.18 -3.62 -0.88
C ARG A 60 -7.13 -5.14 -0.87
N VAL A 61 -6.10 -5.70 -0.27
CA VAL A 61 -5.94 -7.15 -0.09
C VAL A 61 -5.99 -7.42 1.42
N GLU A 62 -7.17 -7.75 1.91
CA GLU A 62 -7.43 -7.87 3.35
C GLU A 62 -7.90 -9.27 3.71
N HIS A 63 -7.46 -9.78 4.86
CA HIS A 63 -7.92 -11.04 5.41
C HIS A 63 -7.71 -11.02 6.93
N ASP A 64 -8.79 -11.24 7.67
CA ASP A 64 -8.78 -11.28 9.14
C ASP A 64 -8.16 -10.02 9.78
N GLY A 65 -8.42 -8.86 9.19
CA GLY A 65 -7.91 -7.59 9.71
C GLY A 65 -6.45 -7.29 9.37
N GLN A 66 -5.83 -8.14 8.54
CA GLN A 66 -4.48 -7.92 8.05
C GLN A 66 -4.52 -7.55 6.57
N TYR A 67 -3.54 -6.78 6.12
CA TYR A 67 -3.51 -6.26 4.76
C TYR A 67 -2.18 -6.59 4.10
N ALA A 68 -2.22 -6.98 2.83
CA ALA A 68 -1.01 -7.16 2.04
C ALA A 68 -0.75 -5.91 1.19
N LEU A 69 0.51 -5.47 1.21
CA LEU A 69 0.99 -4.37 0.37
C LEU A 69 1.92 -4.97 -0.67
N VAL A 70 1.49 -4.97 -1.93
CA VAL A 70 2.20 -5.67 -3.02
C VAL A 70 3.04 -4.66 -3.80
N ALA A 71 4.37 -4.80 -3.75
CA ALA A 71 5.30 -3.86 -4.35
C ALA A 71 5.57 -4.20 -5.82
N SER A 72 4.50 -4.30 -6.62
CA SER A 72 4.58 -4.76 -8.00
C SER A 72 5.13 -3.72 -8.97
N LYS A 73 4.74 -2.45 -8.81
CA LYS A 73 5.06 -1.36 -9.74
C LYS A 73 4.81 -1.75 -11.20
N GLY A 74 3.66 -2.46 -11.45
CA GLY A 74 3.30 -2.89 -12.80
C GLY A 74 4.24 -3.90 -13.43
N GLY A 75 5.07 -4.59 -12.64
CA GLY A 75 6.07 -5.53 -13.15
C GLY A 75 7.36 -4.87 -13.61
N ALA A 76 7.61 -3.62 -13.19
CA ALA A 76 8.85 -2.91 -13.52
C ALA A 76 10.06 -3.62 -12.90
N PRO A 77 11.27 -3.42 -13.45
CA PRO A 77 12.47 -4.10 -12.93
C PRO A 77 12.91 -3.63 -11.55
N ASP A 78 12.47 -2.45 -11.12
CA ASP A 78 12.81 -1.91 -9.80
C ASP A 78 11.55 -1.84 -8.92
N ASN A 79 11.76 -1.69 -7.61
CA ASN A 79 10.68 -1.58 -6.65
C ASN A 79 10.07 -0.18 -6.65
N PRO A 80 8.79 -0.02 -6.23
CA PRO A 80 8.23 1.32 -6.04
C PRO A 80 8.94 2.04 -4.91
N GLN A 81 8.86 3.38 -4.91
CA GLN A 81 9.54 4.20 -3.91
C GLN A 81 9.11 3.84 -2.48
N TRP A 82 7.84 3.52 -2.28
CA TRP A 82 7.34 3.20 -0.95
C TRP A 82 7.94 1.90 -0.37
N TYR A 83 8.48 1.02 -1.21
CA TYR A 83 9.22 -0.15 -0.73
C TYR A 83 10.36 0.28 0.19
N TYR A 84 11.14 1.28 -0.25
CA TYR A 84 12.28 1.77 0.53
C TYR A 84 11.83 2.49 1.79
N ASN A 85 10.68 3.15 1.75
CA ASN A 85 10.09 3.79 2.91
C ASN A 85 9.73 2.75 3.98
N LEU A 86 9.13 1.64 3.59
CA LEU A 86 8.77 0.56 4.51
C LEU A 86 9.99 -0.14 5.09
N VAL A 87 11.04 -0.35 4.28
CA VAL A 87 12.27 -0.98 4.75
C VAL A 87 12.96 -0.10 5.80
N ALA A 88 12.98 1.21 5.56
CA ALA A 88 13.64 2.16 6.47
C ALA A 88 12.83 2.40 7.76
N TYR A 89 11.51 2.52 7.64
CA TYR A 89 10.64 2.88 8.78
C TYR A 89 9.41 1.97 8.85
N PRO A 90 9.59 0.67 9.15
CA PRO A 90 8.46 -0.28 9.17
C PRO A 90 7.47 -0.03 10.30
N ASP A 91 7.86 0.73 11.32
CA ASP A 91 6.98 1.04 12.45
C ASP A 91 6.26 2.39 12.27
N ASP A 92 6.65 3.19 11.27
CA ASP A 92 6.07 4.49 10.99
C ASP A 92 5.13 4.41 9.79
N VAL A 93 4.09 3.59 9.91
CA VAL A 93 3.14 3.36 8.82
C VAL A 93 1.72 3.46 9.36
N GLU A 94 0.87 4.15 8.60
CA GLU A 94 -0.57 4.17 8.86
C GLU A 94 -1.30 3.65 7.63
N LEU A 95 -2.50 3.10 7.86
CA LEU A 95 -3.35 2.60 6.79
C LEU A 95 -4.75 3.13 7.01
N GLN A 96 -5.41 3.55 5.93
CA GLN A 96 -6.81 3.97 6.00
C GLN A 96 -7.64 3.09 5.07
N ASP A 97 -8.62 2.40 5.67
CA ASP A 97 -9.58 1.55 4.98
C ASP A 97 -10.96 1.96 5.49
N GLY A 98 -11.47 3.07 4.96
CA GLY A 98 -12.73 3.66 5.40
C GLY A 98 -12.52 5.01 6.07
N PRO A 99 -13.30 5.34 7.11
CA PRO A 99 -13.36 6.72 7.62
C PRO A 99 -12.13 7.18 8.41
N GLU A 100 -11.39 6.26 9.02
CA GLU A 100 -10.29 6.67 9.91
C GLU A 100 -9.01 5.88 9.65
N PRO A 101 -7.84 6.56 9.63
CA PRO A 101 -6.56 5.86 9.55
C PRO A 101 -6.23 5.21 10.89
N PHE A 102 -5.41 4.17 10.83
CA PHE A 102 -4.91 3.48 12.02
C PHE A 102 -3.44 3.09 11.81
N GLU A 103 -2.70 3.00 12.91
CA GLU A 103 -1.28 2.63 12.88
C GLU A 103 -1.15 1.12 12.67
N VAL A 104 -0.16 0.74 11.87
CA VAL A 104 0.14 -0.67 11.58
C VAL A 104 1.61 -0.97 11.77
N GLU A 105 1.90 -2.24 12.04
CA GLU A 105 3.25 -2.78 11.96
C GLU A 105 3.36 -3.53 10.65
N VAL A 106 4.49 -3.38 9.98
CA VAL A 106 4.68 -3.95 8.65
C VAL A 106 5.90 -4.86 8.66
N ARG A 107 5.75 -6.06 8.06
CA ARG A 107 6.88 -6.96 7.84
C ARG A 107 6.82 -7.56 6.45
N GLN A 108 7.98 -7.84 5.89
CA GLN A 108 8.06 -8.46 4.58
C GLN A 108 7.83 -9.96 4.69
N LEU A 109 6.99 -10.49 3.80
CA LEU A 109 6.63 -11.90 3.81
C LEU A 109 7.62 -12.76 3.01
N SER A 110 7.70 -14.05 3.37
CA SER A 110 8.52 -15.03 2.67
C SER A 110 7.89 -16.41 2.84
N GLY A 111 8.35 -17.38 2.03
CA GLY A 111 7.94 -18.78 2.14
C GLY A 111 6.45 -19.00 1.92
N ASP A 112 5.86 -19.91 2.70
CA ASP A 112 4.45 -20.28 2.56
C ASP A 112 3.52 -19.12 2.80
N GLU A 113 3.85 -18.27 3.75
CA GLU A 113 3.03 -17.09 4.07
C GLU A 113 2.99 -16.12 2.88
N TYR A 114 4.12 -15.92 2.21
CA TYR A 114 4.19 -15.14 0.98
C TYR A 114 3.25 -15.72 -0.08
N GLU A 115 3.31 -17.04 -0.29
CA GLU A 115 2.50 -17.71 -1.31
C GLU A 115 1.00 -17.57 -1.02
N GLN A 116 0.60 -17.71 0.23
CA GLN A 116 -0.80 -17.55 0.63
C GLN A 116 -1.32 -16.14 0.32
N TRP A 117 -0.53 -15.14 0.68
CA TRP A 117 -0.94 -13.75 0.45
C TRP A 117 -0.86 -13.36 -1.01
N TRP A 118 0.09 -13.94 -1.75
CA TRP A 118 0.17 -13.73 -3.19
C TRP A 118 -1.10 -14.24 -3.89
N GLU A 119 -1.59 -15.41 -3.50
CA GLU A 119 -2.83 -15.95 -4.05
C GLU A 119 -4.02 -15.04 -3.75
N ARG A 120 -4.09 -14.50 -2.54
CA ARG A 120 -5.14 -13.55 -2.18
C ARG A 120 -5.06 -12.27 -3.01
N ALA A 121 -3.85 -11.77 -3.22
CA ALA A 121 -3.62 -10.57 -4.02
C ALA A 121 -4.05 -10.78 -5.47
N VAL A 122 -3.70 -11.91 -6.07
CA VAL A 122 -4.10 -12.24 -7.45
C VAL A 122 -5.61 -12.38 -7.55
N ALA A 123 -6.27 -12.92 -6.53
CA ALA A 123 -7.73 -13.04 -6.52
C ALA A 123 -8.40 -11.66 -6.55
N VAL A 124 -7.81 -10.65 -5.87
CA VAL A 124 -8.31 -9.28 -5.86
C VAL A 124 -7.97 -8.56 -7.17
N PHE A 125 -6.75 -8.72 -7.63
CA PHE A 125 -6.22 -8.00 -8.80
C PHE A 125 -5.46 -8.98 -9.69
N PRO A 126 -6.14 -9.69 -10.61
CA PRO A 126 -5.51 -10.69 -11.48
C PRO A 126 -4.26 -10.22 -12.25
N PRO A 127 -4.12 -8.94 -12.66
CA PRO A 127 -2.90 -8.49 -13.34
C PRO A 127 -1.61 -8.69 -12.55
N TYR A 128 -1.65 -8.90 -11.24
CA TYR A 128 -0.45 -9.21 -10.47
C TYR A 128 0.26 -10.47 -11.00
N ALA A 129 -0.50 -11.47 -11.44
CA ALA A 129 0.07 -12.69 -12.01
C ALA A 129 0.86 -12.40 -13.28
N GLU A 130 0.38 -11.45 -14.09
CA GLU A 130 1.08 -11.02 -15.31
C GLU A 130 2.34 -10.21 -14.97
N TYR A 131 2.27 -9.35 -13.96
CA TYR A 131 3.41 -8.54 -13.54
C TYR A 131 4.58 -9.42 -13.10
N LYS A 132 4.29 -10.54 -12.46
CA LYS A 132 5.30 -11.49 -12.02
C LYS A 132 6.11 -12.04 -13.20
N THR A 133 5.53 -12.14 -14.39
CA THR A 133 6.21 -12.64 -15.59
C THR A 133 7.04 -11.56 -16.30
N LYS A 134 6.85 -10.28 -15.96
CA LYS A 134 7.52 -9.16 -16.61
C LYS A 134 8.85 -8.79 -15.97
N THR A 135 9.16 -9.34 -14.81
CA THR A 135 10.38 -9.01 -14.09
C THR A 135 11.00 -10.27 -13.50
N ASP A 136 12.34 -10.28 -13.44
CA ASP A 136 13.09 -11.38 -12.81
C ASP A 136 13.15 -11.23 -11.28
N ARG A 137 12.83 -10.06 -10.75
CA ARG A 137 12.82 -9.88 -9.31
C ARG A 137 11.60 -10.53 -8.68
N GLN A 138 11.75 -11.03 -7.48
CA GLN A 138 10.59 -11.43 -6.70
C GLN A 138 9.85 -10.17 -6.25
N ILE A 139 8.55 -10.08 -6.54
CA ILE A 139 7.75 -8.93 -6.15
C ILE A 139 7.54 -8.99 -4.64
N PRO A 140 8.06 -8.01 -3.86
CA PRO A 140 7.88 -8.04 -2.41
C PRO A 140 6.41 -7.88 -2.01
N VAL A 141 6.02 -8.61 -0.97
CA VAL A 141 4.73 -8.46 -0.32
C VAL A 141 4.97 -8.21 1.15
N PHE A 142 4.38 -7.13 1.66
CA PHE A 142 4.45 -6.77 3.08
C PHE A 142 3.12 -7.05 3.73
N LEU A 143 3.14 -7.49 4.98
CA LEU A 143 1.94 -7.68 5.77
C LEU A 143 1.81 -6.55 6.78
N ALA A 144 0.70 -5.83 6.71
CA ALA A 144 0.37 -4.76 7.64
C ALA A 144 -0.62 -5.28 8.66
N THR A 145 -0.26 -5.19 9.94
CA THR A 145 -1.09 -5.63 11.06
C THR A 145 -1.36 -4.43 11.95
N ARG A 146 -2.63 -4.22 12.31
CA ARG A 146 -3.01 -3.10 13.16
C ARG A 146 -2.30 -3.19 14.50
N LYS A 147 -1.72 -2.08 14.95
CA LYS A 147 -1.07 -2.02 16.27
C LYS A 147 -2.12 -2.11 17.36
N ALA A 148 -1.75 -2.78 18.44
CA ALA A 148 -2.59 -2.82 19.64
C ALA A 148 -2.68 -1.44 20.27
N ASP A 149 -3.84 -1.11 20.79
CA ASP A 149 -4.08 0.14 21.51
C ASP A 149 -3.43 0.13 22.89
#